data_fd548f184ede451f4a89c246436e9407
#
_entry.id   fd548f184ede451f4a89c246436e9407
#
_cell.length_a   1.000
_cell.length_b   1.000
_cell.length_c   1.000
_cell.angle_alpha   90.00
_cell.angle_beta   90.00
_cell.angle_gamma   90.00
#
_symmetry.space_group_name_H-M   'P 1'
#
loop_
_entity.id
_entity.type
_entity.pdbx_description
1 polymer ?
#
loop_
_entity_poly.entity_id
_entity_poly.type
_entity_poly.pdbx_seq_one_letter_code
_entity_poly.pdbx_strand_id
1 'polypeptide(L)'
;MEHALYILPRGIAIGILISAPMGPIGMLIIQRTLSKGRWPAFFTGLGAAMSDLIYCLLTGFCVSFITGLIERHQFMLQIVGGSVLVAFGIYLFKKNPTRSLQTADDSSANYWSDFVTGFLLTFSNPLILFFIIGLYARFNFILPEYELFHYIWAYLTILGGAVVWWYMVTY
;
A
#
# COMPACT_ATOMS: atom_id res chain seq x y z
N MET A 1 2.65 -18.24 21.12
CA MET A 1 3.87 -18.22 20.26
C MET A 1 3.61 -18.77 18.86
N GLU A 2 2.77 -19.76 18.67
CA GLU A 2 2.47 -20.32 17.33
C GLU A 2 1.86 -19.30 16.35
N HIS A 3 0.95 -18.46 16.83
CA HIS A 3 0.34 -17.41 15.98
C HIS A 3 1.35 -16.38 15.49
N ALA A 4 2.36 -16.00 16.27
CA ALA A 4 3.39 -15.06 15.87
C ALA A 4 4.28 -15.59 14.73
N LEU A 5 4.61 -16.88 14.76
CA LEU A 5 5.35 -17.57 13.69
C LEU A 5 4.56 -17.64 12.37
N TYR A 6 3.22 -17.66 12.46
CA TYR A 6 2.32 -17.65 11.31
C TYR A 6 2.13 -16.26 10.70
N ILE A 7 2.09 -15.23 11.55
CA ILE A 7 1.87 -13.84 11.16
C ILE A 7 3.09 -13.27 10.43
N LEU A 8 4.30 -13.58 10.90
CA LEU A 8 5.55 -12.99 10.40
C LEU A 8 5.75 -13.18 8.89
N PRO A 9 5.78 -14.40 8.33
CA PRO A 9 6.03 -14.59 6.89
C PRO A 9 4.89 -14.05 6.04
N ARG A 10 3.65 -14.12 6.51
CA ARG A 10 2.48 -13.62 5.80
C ARG A 10 2.47 -12.09 5.76
N GLY A 11 2.76 -11.43 6.88
CA GLY A 11 2.83 -9.98 6.94
C GLY A 11 3.94 -9.44 6.04
N ILE A 12 5.14 -10.02 6.09
CA ILE A 12 6.24 -9.64 5.19
C ILE A 12 5.85 -9.85 3.71
N ALA A 13 5.25 -11.00 3.39
CA ALA A 13 4.79 -11.28 2.02
C ALA A 13 3.74 -10.26 1.55
N ILE A 14 2.77 -9.93 2.40
CA ILE A 14 1.74 -8.91 2.10
C ILE A 14 2.40 -7.55 1.87
N GLY A 15 3.32 -7.13 2.75
CA GLY A 15 4.03 -5.86 2.61
C GLY A 15 4.81 -5.74 1.31
N ILE A 16 5.52 -6.81 0.93
CA ILE A 16 6.22 -6.88 -0.36
C ILE A 16 5.21 -6.82 -1.52
N LEU A 17 4.15 -7.63 -1.47
CA LEU A 17 3.16 -7.72 -2.55
C LEU A 17 2.38 -6.41 -2.75
N ILE A 18 2.11 -5.65 -1.69
CA ILE A 18 1.47 -4.33 -1.79
C ILE A 18 2.39 -3.33 -2.50
N SER A 19 3.68 -3.36 -2.15
CA SER A 19 4.67 -2.42 -2.67
C SER A 19 5.25 -2.83 -4.04
N ALA A 20 5.18 -4.13 -4.41
CA ALA A 20 5.77 -4.67 -5.63
C ALA A 20 5.13 -4.20 -6.95
N PRO A 21 3.82 -3.94 -7.07
CA PRO A 21 3.27 -3.40 -8.30
C PRO A 21 3.88 -2.03 -8.61
N MET A 22 4.81 -2.01 -9.54
CA MET A 22 5.51 -0.81 -9.98
C MET A 22 4.57 0.10 -10.78
N GLY A 23 3.69 0.82 -10.05
CA GLY A 23 2.90 1.91 -10.59
C GLY A 23 3.70 3.21 -10.71
N PRO A 24 3.03 4.37 -10.78
CA PRO A 24 3.68 5.69 -10.87
C PRO A 24 4.70 5.95 -9.76
N ILE A 25 4.47 5.41 -8.55
CA ILE A 25 5.38 5.56 -7.42
C ILE A 25 6.69 4.78 -7.62
N GLY A 26 6.63 3.55 -8.13
CA GLY A 26 7.83 2.77 -8.42
C GLY A 26 8.70 3.43 -9.47
N MET A 27 8.09 3.97 -10.53
CA MET A 27 8.80 4.71 -11.56
C MET A 27 9.47 5.98 -11.01
N LEU A 28 8.77 6.73 -10.14
CA LEU A 28 9.33 7.91 -9.46
C LEU A 28 10.52 7.54 -8.59
N ILE A 29 10.43 6.43 -7.84
CA ILE A 29 11.52 5.97 -6.97
C ILE A 29 12.74 5.58 -7.80
N ILE A 30 12.57 4.84 -8.89
CA ILE A 30 13.67 4.48 -9.80
C ILE A 30 14.31 5.76 -10.39
N GLN A 31 13.52 6.70 -10.88
CA GLN A 31 14.02 7.97 -11.38
C GLN A 31 14.80 8.75 -10.32
N ARG A 32 14.28 8.84 -9.09
CA ARG A 32 14.98 9.50 -7.98
C ARG A 32 16.26 8.78 -7.59
N THR A 33 16.27 7.45 -7.62
CA THR A 33 17.49 6.67 -7.36
C THR A 33 18.59 7.05 -8.35
N LEU A 34 18.24 7.18 -9.62
CA LEU A 34 19.18 7.51 -10.68
C LEU A 34 19.61 9.00 -10.69
N SER A 35 18.69 9.92 -10.33
CA SER A 35 18.96 11.37 -10.43
C SER A 35 19.45 12.00 -9.12
N LYS A 36 18.90 11.59 -7.97
CA LYS A 36 19.20 12.18 -6.64
C LYS A 36 19.95 11.21 -5.71
N GLY A 37 20.11 9.95 -6.13
CA GLY A 37 20.75 8.91 -5.34
C GLY A 37 19.77 8.09 -4.49
N ARG A 38 20.32 7.05 -3.85
CA ARG A 38 19.53 6.02 -3.15
C ARG A 38 18.72 6.53 -1.95
N TRP A 39 19.28 7.44 -1.15
CA TRP A 39 18.65 7.90 0.08
C TRP A 39 17.37 8.70 -0.15
N PRO A 40 17.35 9.76 -1.00
CA PRO A 40 16.11 10.46 -1.34
C PRO A 40 15.02 9.54 -1.88
N ALA A 41 15.42 8.58 -2.74
CA ALA A 41 14.51 7.57 -3.27
C ALA A 41 13.97 6.64 -2.18
N PHE A 42 14.81 6.19 -1.25
CA PHE A 42 14.40 5.36 -0.13
C PHE A 42 13.40 6.07 0.78
N PHE A 43 13.64 7.35 1.10
CA PHE A 43 12.68 8.14 1.88
C PHE A 43 11.34 8.32 1.16
N THR A 44 11.34 8.41 -0.17
CA THR A 44 10.11 8.35 -0.98
C THR A 44 9.39 7.02 -0.80
N GLY A 45 10.13 5.90 -0.82
CA GLY A 45 9.59 4.56 -0.57
C GLY A 45 9.05 4.40 0.84
N LEU A 46 9.71 4.99 1.85
CA LEU A 46 9.19 5.00 3.23
C LEU A 46 7.85 5.76 3.34
N GLY A 47 7.72 6.88 2.63
CA GLY A 47 6.46 7.61 2.55
C GLY A 47 5.34 6.74 1.94
N ALA A 48 5.64 6.02 0.86
CA ALA A 48 4.72 5.07 0.25
C ALA A 48 4.33 3.96 1.24
N ALA A 49 5.30 3.33 1.90
CA ALA A 49 5.06 2.27 2.88
C ALA A 49 4.18 2.74 4.06
N MET A 50 4.34 3.99 4.49
CA MET A 50 3.49 4.56 5.54
C MET A 50 2.05 4.77 5.07
N SER A 51 1.85 5.20 3.82
CA SER A 51 0.54 5.28 3.21
C SER A 51 -0.12 3.90 3.10
N ASP A 52 0.64 2.88 2.66
CA ASP A 52 0.18 1.50 2.57
C ASP A 52 -0.26 0.98 3.95
N LEU A 53 0.51 1.28 5.00
CA LEU A 53 0.17 0.90 6.37
C LEU A 53 -1.15 1.54 6.82
N ILE A 54 -1.40 2.81 6.52
CA ILE A 54 -2.68 3.47 6.84
C ILE A 54 -3.83 2.79 6.11
N TYR A 55 -3.67 2.45 4.83
CA TYR A 55 -4.68 1.69 4.10
C TYR A 55 -4.90 0.30 4.68
N CYS A 56 -3.84 -0.38 5.12
CA CYS A 56 -3.93 -1.67 5.80
C CYS A 56 -4.72 -1.56 7.11
N LEU A 57 -4.46 -0.53 7.92
CA LEU A 57 -5.21 -0.27 9.15
C LEU A 57 -6.68 0.02 8.86
N LEU A 58 -6.97 0.93 7.93
CA LEU A 58 -8.34 1.26 7.53
C LEU A 58 -9.08 0.01 7.04
N THR A 59 -8.45 -0.79 6.17
CA THR A 59 -9.04 -2.04 5.67
C THR A 59 -9.31 -3.01 6.79
N GLY A 60 -8.37 -3.19 7.73
CA GLY A 60 -8.52 -4.08 8.87
C GLY A 60 -9.67 -3.67 9.78
N PHE A 61 -9.78 -2.38 10.09
CA PHE A 61 -10.91 -1.84 10.86
C PHE A 61 -12.24 -2.02 10.10
N CYS A 62 -12.26 -1.70 8.79
CA CYS A 62 -13.46 -1.86 7.98
C CYS A 62 -13.91 -3.32 7.91
N VAL A 63 -13.00 -4.27 7.70
CA VAL A 63 -13.35 -5.69 7.64
C VAL A 63 -13.95 -6.16 8.96
N SER A 64 -13.38 -5.77 10.11
CA SER A 64 -13.92 -6.14 11.44
C SER A 64 -15.29 -5.55 11.72
N PHE A 65 -15.60 -4.36 11.18
CA PHE A 65 -16.88 -3.67 11.42
C PHE A 65 -17.96 -4.07 10.41
N ILE A 66 -17.58 -4.50 9.21
CA ILE A 66 -18.47 -4.65 8.05
C ILE A 66 -18.81 -6.13 7.77
N THR A 67 -18.21 -7.11 8.47
CA THR A 67 -18.51 -8.54 8.20
C THR A 67 -20.00 -8.83 8.22
N GLY A 68 -20.73 -8.31 9.21
CA GLY A 68 -22.20 -8.46 9.27
C GLY A 68 -22.98 -7.69 8.18
N LEU A 69 -22.41 -6.60 7.66
CA LEU A 69 -23.04 -5.80 6.60
C LEU A 69 -22.76 -6.42 5.22
N ILE A 70 -21.55 -6.97 5.02
CA ILE A 70 -21.16 -7.65 3.79
C ILE A 70 -22.04 -8.88 3.55
N GLU A 71 -22.26 -9.71 4.58
CA GLU A 71 -23.11 -10.90 4.46
C GLU A 71 -24.55 -10.55 4.07
N ARG A 72 -25.05 -9.41 4.54
CA ARG A 72 -26.43 -8.97 4.30
C ARG A 72 -26.65 -8.28 2.95
N HIS A 73 -25.61 -7.67 2.38
CA HIS A 73 -25.69 -6.85 1.15
C HIS A 73 -24.62 -7.18 0.13
N GLN A 74 -24.14 -8.42 0.11
CA GLN A 74 -23.03 -8.87 -0.74
C GLN A 74 -23.23 -8.50 -2.22
N PHE A 75 -24.43 -8.73 -2.77
CA PHE A 75 -24.74 -8.44 -4.17
C PHE A 75 -24.68 -6.94 -4.49
N MET A 76 -25.22 -6.08 -3.62
CA MET A 76 -25.13 -4.62 -3.79
C MET A 76 -23.68 -4.12 -3.73
N LEU A 77 -22.90 -4.63 -2.78
CA LEU A 77 -21.51 -4.25 -2.63
C LEU A 77 -20.65 -4.68 -3.83
N GLN A 78 -20.93 -5.84 -4.41
CA GLN A 78 -20.25 -6.30 -5.63
C GLN A 78 -20.57 -5.42 -6.84
N ILE A 79 -21.84 -5.02 -7.02
CA ILE A 79 -22.21 -4.10 -8.12
C ILE A 79 -21.59 -2.73 -7.93
N VAL A 80 -21.71 -2.15 -6.75
CA VAL A 80 -21.15 -0.82 -6.46
C VAL A 80 -19.63 -0.84 -6.58
N GLY A 81 -18.94 -1.81 -5.95
CA GLY A 81 -17.51 -1.95 -6.03
C GLY A 81 -17.01 -2.20 -7.45
N GLY A 82 -17.68 -3.09 -8.19
CA GLY A 82 -17.38 -3.34 -9.60
C GLY A 82 -17.55 -2.10 -10.48
N SER A 83 -18.63 -1.35 -10.26
CA SER A 83 -18.88 -0.10 -11.01
C SER A 83 -17.80 0.96 -10.74
N VAL A 84 -17.39 1.11 -9.48
CA VAL A 84 -16.31 2.02 -9.09
C VAL A 84 -14.98 1.59 -9.73
N LEU A 85 -14.67 0.29 -9.75
CA LEU A 85 -13.46 -0.23 -10.40
C LEU A 85 -13.44 0.04 -11.90
N VAL A 86 -14.56 -0.18 -12.60
CA VAL A 86 -14.69 0.09 -14.02
C VAL A 86 -14.55 1.59 -14.31
N ALA A 87 -15.26 2.45 -13.56
CA ALA A 87 -15.16 3.90 -13.69
C ALA A 87 -13.73 4.40 -13.46
N PHE A 88 -13.06 3.85 -12.45
CA PHE A 88 -11.67 4.21 -12.15
C PHE A 88 -10.69 3.67 -13.19
N GLY A 89 -10.91 2.47 -13.72
CA GLY A 89 -10.12 1.93 -14.83
C GLY A 89 -10.21 2.82 -16.08
N ILE A 90 -11.41 3.29 -16.42
CA ILE A 90 -11.63 4.24 -17.52
C ILE A 90 -10.94 5.58 -17.23
N TYR A 91 -11.03 6.07 -15.99
CA TYR A 91 -10.35 7.31 -15.59
C TYR A 91 -8.83 7.21 -15.74
N LEU A 92 -8.22 6.11 -15.28
CA LEU A 92 -6.78 5.87 -15.41
C LEU A 92 -6.35 5.74 -16.87
N PHE A 93 -7.15 5.07 -17.69
CA PHE A 93 -6.87 4.90 -19.11
C PHE A 93 -6.84 6.25 -19.86
N LYS A 94 -7.69 7.20 -19.45
CA LYS A 94 -7.74 8.55 -20.00
C LYS A 94 -6.65 9.49 -19.45
N LYS A 95 -6.08 9.18 -18.29
CA LYS A 95 -5.06 10.02 -17.67
C LYS A 95 -3.68 9.69 -18.24
N ASN A 96 -3.06 10.65 -18.91
CA ASN A 96 -1.68 10.51 -19.41
C ASN A 96 -0.71 10.49 -18.22
N PRO A 97 -0.06 9.34 -17.88
CA PRO A 97 0.75 9.21 -16.67
C PRO A 97 2.05 10.03 -16.73
N THR A 98 2.49 10.42 -17.93
CA THR A 98 3.75 11.16 -18.12
C THR A 98 3.71 12.61 -17.63
N ARG A 99 2.53 13.21 -17.45
CA ARG A 99 2.42 14.62 -17.05
C ARG A 99 2.56 14.84 -15.52
N SER A 100 2.36 13.81 -14.71
CA SER A 100 2.47 13.91 -13.25
C SER A 100 3.90 13.75 -12.72
N LEU A 101 4.85 13.35 -13.57
CA LEU A 101 6.24 13.10 -13.18
C LEU A 101 7.16 14.32 -13.31
N GLN A 102 6.68 15.43 -13.87
CA GLN A 102 7.50 16.62 -14.15
C GLN A 102 7.64 17.60 -12.98
N THR A 103 7.03 17.36 -11.83
CA THR A 103 7.04 18.31 -10.70
C THR A 103 8.08 18.03 -9.62
N ALA A 104 9.10 17.24 -9.89
CA ALA A 104 10.13 16.90 -8.91
C ALA A 104 11.53 17.38 -9.29
N ASP A 105 11.63 18.61 -9.79
CA ASP A 105 12.94 19.24 -10.04
C ASP A 105 13.25 20.28 -8.95
N ASP A 106 13.42 19.78 -7.72
CA ASP A 106 14.05 20.53 -6.64
C ASP A 106 15.35 19.82 -6.28
N SER A 107 16.46 20.42 -6.70
CA SER A 107 17.82 19.92 -6.60
C SER A 107 18.39 19.88 -5.18
N SER A 108 17.60 20.17 -4.16
CA SER A 108 17.98 20.04 -2.75
C SER A 108 17.46 18.72 -2.18
N ALA A 109 18.35 17.90 -1.65
CA ALA A 109 18.01 16.67 -0.94
C ALA A 109 17.24 16.98 0.35
N ASN A 110 15.94 17.15 0.24
CA ASN A 110 15.07 17.31 1.39
C ASN A 110 14.31 15.99 1.61
N TYR A 111 14.85 15.14 2.45
CA TYR A 111 14.27 13.81 2.76
C TYR A 111 12.83 13.89 3.24
N TRP A 112 12.44 14.96 3.92
CA TRP A 112 11.05 15.17 4.35
C TRP A 112 10.13 15.41 3.16
N SER A 113 10.54 16.25 2.21
CA SER A 113 9.81 16.49 0.97
C SER A 113 9.67 15.21 0.15
N ASP A 114 10.73 14.40 0.09
CA ASP A 114 10.74 13.12 -0.61
C ASP A 114 9.77 12.13 0.04
N PHE A 115 9.76 12.04 1.38
CA PHE A 115 8.82 11.22 2.14
C PHE A 115 7.36 11.66 1.90
N VAL A 116 7.07 12.95 2.04
CA VAL A 116 5.72 13.50 1.84
C VAL A 116 5.24 13.27 0.40
N THR A 117 6.11 13.42 -0.58
CA THR A 117 5.78 13.15 -1.99
C THR A 117 5.39 11.68 -2.18
N GLY A 118 6.17 10.75 -1.65
CA GLY A 118 5.88 9.32 -1.72
C GLY A 118 4.56 8.97 -1.03
N PHE A 119 4.36 9.53 0.18
CA PHE A 119 3.13 9.35 0.94
C PHE A 119 1.90 9.84 0.17
N LEU A 120 1.89 11.11 -0.27
CA LEU A 120 0.73 11.70 -0.94
C LEU A 120 0.43 11.03 -2.28
N LEU A 121 1.47 10.68 -3.04
CA LEU A 121 1.28 10.01 -4.33
C LEU A 121 0.64 8.63 -4.16
N THR A 122 1.08 7.86 -3.16
CA THR A 122 0.51 6.55 -2.85
C THR A 122 -0.87 6.70 -2.23
N PHE A 123 -1.05 7.64 -1.30
CA PHE A 123 -2.32 7.90 -0.65
C PHE A 123 -3.41 8.41 -1.61
N SER A 124 -3.02 9.03 -2.72
CA SER A 124 -3.96 9.44 -3.78
C SER A 124 -4.46 8.28 -4.64
N ASN A 125 -3.97 7.07 -4.44
CA ASN A 125 -4.35 5.91 -5.24
C ASN A 125 -5.31 4.97 -4.47
N PRO A 126 -6.63 5.11 -4.62
CA PRO A 126 -7.60 4.29 -3.87
C PRO A 126 -7.63 2.82 -4.31
N LEU A 127 -7.02 2.47 -5.45
CA LEU A 127 -6.97 1.07 -5.93
C LEU A 127 -6.22 0.15 -4.98
N ILE A 128 -5.28 0.69 -4.22
CA ILE A 128 -4.49 -0.07 -3.25
C ILE A 128 -5.39 -0.70 -2.18
N LEU A 129 -6.50 -0.06 -1.86
CA LEU A 129 -7.48 -0.55 -0.88
C LEU A 129 -8.10 -1.89 -1.32
N PHE A 130 -8.50 -2.00 -2.59
CA PHE A 130 -9.06 -3.24 -3.14
C PHE A 130 -8.01 -4.34 -3.23
N PHE A 131 -6.78 -3.98 -3.52
CA PHE A 131 -5.67 -4.92 -3.55
C PHE A 131 -5.38 -5.49 -2.15
N ILE A 132 -5.37 -4.64 -1.12
CA ILE A 132 -5.20 -5.04 0.28
C ILE A 132 -6.33 -5.97 0.73
N ILE A 133 -7.60 -5.66 0.40
CA ILE A 133 -8.74 -6.53 0.71
C ILE A 133 -8.53 -7.92 0.10
N GLY A 134 -8.10 -7.98 -1.17
CA GLY A 134 -7.81 -9.24 -1.85
C GLY A 134 -6.69 -10.03 -1.17
N LEU A 135 -5.63 -9.37 -0.75
CA LEU A 135 -4.52 -10.01 -0.04
C LEU A 135 -4.95 -10.50 1.35
N TYR A 136 -5.71 -9.70 2.10
CA TYR A 136 -6.20 -10.10 3.41
C TYR A 136 -7.10 -11.33 3.32
N ALA A 137 -7.99 -11.38 2.33
CA ALA A 137 -8.82 -12.54 2.06
C ALA A 137 -7.99 -13.75 1.64
N ARG A 138 -6.99 -13.57 0.76
CA ARG A 138 -6.14 -14.67 0.27
C ARG A 138 -5.26 -15.29 1.35
N PHE A 139 -4.75 -14.48 2.26
CA PHE A 139 -3.83 -14.93 3.31
C PHE A 139 -4.53 -15.25 4.63
N ASN A 140 -5.86 -15.07 4.74
CA ASN A 140 -6.61 -15.14 6.00
C ASN A 140 -5.88 -14.36 7.10
N PHE A 141 -5.52 -13.10 6.80
CA PHE A 141 -4.59 -12.35 7.62
C PHE A 141 -5.27 -11.70 8.83
N ILE A 142 -6.55 -11.35 8.71
CA ILE A 142 -7.35 -10.78 9.79
C ILE A 142 -8.31 -11.84 10.27
N LEU A 143 -8.11 -12.33 11.49
CA LEU A 143 -9.01 -13.27 12.17
C LEU A 143 -9.64 -12.56 13.37
N PRO A 144 -10.96 -12.70 13.58
CA PRO A 144 -11.67 -12.08 14.72
C PRO A 144 -11.12 -12.51 16.10
N GLU A 145 -10.40 -13.62 16.15
CA GLU A 145 -9.85 -14.22 17.37
C GLU A 145 -8.51 -13.59 17.80
N TYR A 146 -7.97 -12.64 17.03
CA TYR A 146 -6.69 -12.03 17.36
C TYR A 146 -6.84 -10.98 18.46
N GLU A 147 -5.97 -11.06 19.46
CA GLU A 147 -5.79 -10.02 20.47
C GLU A 147 -5.09 -8.80 19.87
N LEU A 148 -5.23 -7.64 20.52
CA LEU A 148 -4.60 -6.38 20.09
C LEU A 148 -3.10 -6.51 19.79
N PHE A 149 -2.39 -7.29 20.57
CA PHE A 149 -0.96 -7.55 20.37
C PHE A 149 -0.66 -8.22 19.02
N HIS A 150 -1.48 -9.19 18.61
CA HIS A 150 -1.34 -9.87 17.33
C HIS A 150 -1.58 -8.92 16.15
N TYR A 151 -2.54 -8.00 16.27
CA TYR A 151 -2.78 -6.97 15.25
C TYR A 151 -1.60 -6.01 15.11
N ILE A 152 -1.06 -5.49 16.22
CA ILE A 152 0.12 -4.60 16.18
C ILE A 152 1.30 -5.33 15.51
N TRP A 153 1.54 -6.57 15.90
CA TRP A 153 2.62 -7.38 15.33
C TRP A 153 2.41 -7.62 13.83
N ALA A 154 1.19 -7.92 13.41
CA ALA A 154 0.81 -8.11 12.02
C ALA A 154 1.12 -6.86 11.17
N TYR A 155 0.71 -5.69 11.61
CA TYR A 155 0.96 -4.44 10.89
C TYR A 155 2.45 -4.07 10.85
N LEU A 156 3.19 -4.33 11.92
CA LEU A 156 4.64 -4.13 11.94
C LEU A 156 5.36 -5.03 10.93
N THR A 157 4.90 -6.28 10.75
CA THR A 157 5.48 -7.18 9.75
C THR A 157 5.16 -6.76 8.33
N ILE A 158 3.97 -6.22 8.05
CA ILE A 158 3.62 -5.63 6.76
C ILE A 158 4.54 -4.43 6.45
N LEU A 159 4.67 -3.51 7.41
CA LEU A 159 5.56 -2.37 7.25
C LEU A 159 7.01 -2.83 7.00
N GLY A 160 7.48 -3.82 7.76
CA GLY A 160 8.80 -4.41 7.57
C GLY A 160 9.00 -4.95 6.15
N GLY A 161 8.01 -5.67 5.61
CA GLY A 161 8.04 -6.18 4.24
C GLY A 161 8.11 -5.07 3.19
N ALA A 162 7.32 -4.01 3.35
CA ALA A 162 7.34 -2.85 2.46
C ALA A 162 8.68 -2.11 2.52
N VAL A 163 9.24 -1.91 3.71
CA VAL A 163 10.56 -1.26 3.89
C VAL A 163 11.67 -2.08 3.23
N VAL A 164 11.66 -3.40 3.42
CA VAL A 164 12.63 -4.31 2.76
C VAL A 164 12.52 -4.20 1.24
N TRP A 165 11.30 -4.18 0.69
CA TRP A 165 11.08 -4.01 -0.73
C TRP A 165 11.68 -2.70 -1.26
N TRP A 166 11.36 -1.58 -0.65
CA TRP A 166 11.88 -0.28 -1.08
C TRP A 166 13.38 -0.14 -0.90
N TYR A 167 13.94 -0.75 0.14
CA TYR A 167 15.38 -0.83 0.31
C TYR A 167 16.05 -1.59 -0.85
N MET A 168 15.48 -2.72 -1.25
CA MET A 168 16.00 -3.51 -2.38
C MET A 168 15.92 -2.75 -3.71
N VAL A 169 14.80 -2.05 -3.95
CA VAL A 169 14.60 -1.30 -5.21
C VAL A 169 15.54 -0.09 -5.31
N THR A 170 15.94 0.50 -4.19
CA THR A 170 16.81 1.69 -4.17
C THR A 170 18.29 1.37 -4.01
N TYR A 171 18.64 0.11 -3.79
CA TYR A 171 20.03 -0.35 -3.66
C TYR A 171 20.68 -0.50 -5.01
#